data_5543e42156421f948ddc5220942512fc
#
_entry.id   5543e42156421f948ddc5220942512fc
#
_cell.length_a   1.000
_cell.length_b   1.000
_cell.length_c   1.000
_cell.angle_alpha   90.00
_cell.angle_beta   90.00
_cell.angle_gamma   90.00
#
_symmetry.space_group_name_H-M   'P 1'
#
loop_
_entity.id
_entity.type
_entity.pdbx_description
1 polymer ?
#
loop_
_entity_poly.entity_id
_entity_poly.type
_entity_poly.pdbx_seq_one_letter_code
_entity_poly.pdbx_strand_id
1 'polypeptide(L)'
;IEVRKQIKHTQHFYLGTNVFDKEQTKQSLDVVSTRETKMKEDLSGKNIKEYEKELDKKLDGILSSLNIEIETNSINYKNLRRQFIQLYLLRFDWIRTLIKETGKFDEDSFRSEVDKRLGISLFPDLLNQNELPQSHSVGSTTPHNSLLSTPISKGLELFIGEKEDIREKTEDEIRNSVKFLTECFGDIPIGDITKEKSNIIKSHIKNYPKNRTKNPKYRDNDFHSLMKMKIPQQDIIHLTTINKHLGNLSSFMIWCVNNGYCNTNPFTGMKIKQKKSPRDERDRFSEKEIKEIFSKQNYLHLTKVEKDSYSKYWVPLIGCFTGMRCGEICSLYLDNVKEIKGNHRNKRWCFDILEEPNRPDKKLKNQSSRRIVPIHDTLIDLGFIDFIKLLKKDPERKRVFEE
;
A
#
# COMPACT_ATOMS: atom_id res chain seq x y z
N ILE A 1 -14.03 7.82 8.16
CA ILE A 1 -13.61 6.62 7.38
C ILE A 1 -14.45 6.51 6.11
N GLU A 2 -15.79 6.57 6.19
CA GLU A 2 -16.67 6.43 5.01
C GLU A 2 -16.49 7.55 3.98
N VAL A 3 -16.46 8.81 4.41
CA VAL A 3 -16.19 9.96 3.53
C VAL A 3 -14.84 9.81 2.84
N ARG A 4 -13.80 9.38 3.58
CA ARG A 4 -12.46 9.12 3.03
C ARG A 4 -12.45 7.98 2.00
N LYS A 5 -13.21 6.89 2.25
CA LYS A 5 -13.38 5.81 1.27
C LYS A 5 -14.03 6.31 -0.02
N GLN A 6 -15.07 7.12 0.09
CA GLN A 6 -15.77 7.67 -1.08
C GLN A 6 -14.88 8.63 -1.87
N ILE A 7 -14.10 9.49 -1.22
CA ILE A 7 -13.13 10.37 -1.87
C ILE A 7 -12.06 9.55 -2.59
N LYS A 8 -11.49 8.51 -1.93
CA LYS A 8 -10.50 7.61 -2.56
C LYS A 8 -11.07 6.84 -3.74
N HIS A 9 -12.32 6.39 -3.66
CA HIS A 9 -12.99 5.73 -4.77
C HIS A 9 -13.18 6.67 -5.95
N THR A 10 -13.61 7.91 -5.69
CA THR A 10 -13.76 8.96 -6.69
C THR A 10 -12.40 9.31 -7.33
N GLN A 11 -11.35 9.46 -6.52
CA GLN A 11 -9.99 9.66 -6.99
C GLN A 11 -9.53 8.54 -7.94
N HIS A 12 -9.80 7.28 -7.57
CA HIS A 12 -9.43 6.12 -8.39
C HIS A 12 -10.17 6.12 -9.74
N PHE A 13 -11.44 6.48 -9.72
CA PHE A 13 -12.25 6.61 -10.93
C PHE A 13 -11.69 7.68 -11.88
N TYR A 14 -11.37 8.87 -11.36
CA TYR A 14 -10.86 9.98 -12.18
C TYR A 14 -9.40 9.82 -12.61
N LEU A 15 -8.55 9.16 -11.82
CA LEU A 15 -7.18 8.84 -12.23
C LEU A 15 -7.09 7.76 -13.30
N GLY A 16 -8.12 6.91 -13.41
CA GLY A 16 -8.19 5.87 -14.45
C GLY A 16 -8.51 6.41 -15.84
N THR A 17 -9.12 7.60 -15.94
CA THR A 17 -9.48 8.28 -17.19
C THR A 17 -8.46 9.39 -17.48
N ASN A 18 -7.51 9.14 -18.32
CA ASN A 18 -6.26 9.89 -18.45
C ASN A 18 -6.34 11.31 -19.01
N VAL A 19 -7.44 11.92 -19.30
CA VAL A 19 -7.53 13.36 -19.66
C VAL A 19 -9.00 13.78 -19.65
N PHE A 20 -9.41 14.57 -18.65
CA PHE A 20 -10.63 15.36 -18.80
C PHE A 20 -10.34 16.53 -19.74
N ASP A 21 -11.05 16.61 -20.84
CA ASP A 21 -11.15 17.86 -21.57
C ASP A 21 -11.93 18.89 -20.71
N LYS A 22 -11.91 20.16 -21.13
CA LYS A 22 -12.58 21.25 -20.40
C LYS A 22 -14.10 21.02 -20.28
N GLU A 23 -14.71 20.37 -21.24
CA GLU A 23 -16.15 20.12 -21.26
C GLU A 23 -16.54 18.99 -20.30
N GLN A 24 -15.80 17.89 -20.27
CA GLN A 24 -15.97 16.79 -19.31
C GLN A 24 -15.73 17.26 -17.86
N THR A 25 -14.73 18.12 -17.64
CA THR A 25 -14.46 18.73 -16.33
C THR A 25 -15.67 19.57 -15.88
N LYS A 26 -16.23 20.40 -16.77
CA LYS A 26 -17.41 21.21 -16.47
C LYS A 26 -18.63 20.35 -16.16
N GLN A 27 -18.94 19.36 -16.96
CA GLN A 27 -20.05 18.43 -16.74
C GLN A 27 -19.90 17.68 -15.41
N SER A 28 -18.70 17.22 -15.07
CA SER A 28 -18.43 16.55 -13.79
C SER A 28 -18.64 17.47 -12.60
N LEU A 29 -18.21 18.73 -12.69
CA LEU A 29 -18.44 19.73 -11.64
C LEU A 29 -19.93 20.08 -11.47
N ASP A 30 -20.68 20.15 -12.57
CA ASP A 30 -22.13 20.40 -12.56
C ASP A 30 -22.89 19.25 -11.87
N VAL A 31 -22.50 18.00 -12.14
CA VAL A 31 -23.07 16.82 -11.46
C VAL A 31 -22.81 16.87 -9.95
N VAL A 32 -21.58 17.21 -9.54
CA VAL A 32 -21.23 17.34 -8.12
C VAL A 32 -22.05 18.45 -7.45
N SER A 33 -22.18 19.61 -8.11
CA SER A 33 -22.95 20.75 -7.60
C SER A 33 -24.45 20.42 -7.46
N THR A 34 -25.03 19.75 -8.44
CA THR A 34 -26.43 19.30 -8.41
C THR A 34 -26.68 18.33 -7.24
N ARG A 35 -25.78 17.37 -7.02
CA ARG A 35 -25.88 16.41 -5.91
C ARG A 35 -25.75 17.08 -4.54
N GLU A 36 -24.85 18.07 -4.42
CA GLU A 36 -24.68 18.83 -3.19
C GLU A 36 -25.91 19.68 -2.89
N THR A 37 -26.45 20.39 -3.90
CA THR A 37 -27.65 21.21 -3.76
C THR A 37 -28.82 20.35 -3.31
N LYS A 38 -29.05 19.21 -3.98
CA LYS A 38 -30.09 18.27 -3.58
C LYS A 38 -29.93 17.80 -2.13
N MET A 39 -28.72 17.46 -1.71
CA MET A 39 -28.44 17.05 -0.33
C MET A 39 -28.75 18.18 0.68
N LYS A 40 -28.39 19.43 0.35
CA LYS A 40 -28.70 20.58 1.20
C LYS A 40 -30.20 20.87 1.26
N GLU A 41 -30.92 20.71 0.16
CA GLU A 41 -32.37 20.81 0.09
C GLU A 41 -33.05 19.73 0.92
N ASP A 42 -32.61 18.48 0.82
CA ASP A 42 -33.10 17.35 1.62
C ASP A 42 -32.86 17.57 3.12
N LEU A 43 -31.76 18.19 3.51
CA LEU A 43 -31.41 18.54 4.90
C LEU A 43 -32.22 19.74 5.44
N SER A 44 -32.75 20.62 4.60
CA SER A 44 -33.48 21.82 4.98
C SER A 44 -34.98 21.74 4.71
N GLY A 45 -35.45 20.75 3.97
CA GLY A 45 -36.81 20.65 3.44
C GLY A 45 -37.75 19.75 4.23
N LYS A 46 -38.94 19.51 3.65
CA LYS A 46 -39.98 18.65 4.23
C LYS A 46 -39.57 17.18 4.40
N ASN A 47 -38.52 16.74 3.66
CA ASN A 47 -38.05 15.35 3.64
C ASN A 47 -36.93 15.10 4.67
N ILE A 48 -36.63 16.05 5.55
CA ILE A 48 -35.53 15.95 6.51
C ILE A 48 -35.60 14.68 7.37
N LYS A 49 -36.78 14.26 7.79
CA LYS A 49 -36.96 13.04 8.63
C LYS A 49 -36.64 11.76 7.88
N GLU A 50 -36.92 11.70 6.59
CA GLU A 50 -36.65 10.55 5.75
C GLU A 50 -35.17 10.47 5.43
N TYR A 51 -34.55 11.61 5.13
CA TYR A 51 -33.11 11.71 4.91
C TYR A 51 -32.30 11.45 6.18
N GLU A 52 -32.77 11.92 7.36
CA GLU A 52 -32.17 11.59 8.66
C GLU A 52 -32.15 10.06 8.90
N LYS A 53 -33.23 9.35 8.59
CA LYS A 53 -33.27 7.87 8.69
C LYS A 53 -32.26 7.18 7.79
N GLU A 54 -32.04 7.70 6.58
CA GLU A 54 -31.03 7.16 5.68
C GLU A 54 -29.61 7.41 6.21
N LEU A 55 -29.37 8.60 6.78
CA LEU A 55 -28.09 8.92 7.42
C LEU A 55 -27.86 8.08 8.68
N ASP A 56 -28.89 7.90 9.51
CA ASP A 56 -28.82 7.06 10.70
C ASP A 56 -28.48 5.63 10.33
N LYS A 57 -29.11 5.06 9.31
CA LYS A 57 -28.78 3.72 8.80
C LYS A 57 -27.31 3.59 8.37
N LYS A 58 -26.74 4.62 7.73
CA LYS A 58 -25.33 4.64 7.35
C LYS A 58 -24.42 4.78 8.58
N LEU A 59 -24.81 5.63 9.53
CA LEU A 59 -24.07 5.85 10.77
C LEU A 59 -24.05 4.59 11.64
N ASP A 60 -25.21 3.93 11.80
CA ASP A 60 -25.34 2.67 12.54
C ASP A 60 -24.52 1.55 11.90
N GLY A 61 -24.47 1.48 10.57
CA GLY A 61 -23.60 0.55 9.87
C GLY A 61 -22.11 0.77 10.17
N ILE A 62 -21.69 2.04 10.31
CA ILE A 62 -20.31 2.39 10.69
C ILE A 62 -20.05 2.04 12.15
N LEU A 63 -20.96 2.40 13.05
CA LEU A 63 -20.84 2.11 14.49
C LEU A 63 -20.78 0.60 14.75
N SER A 64 -21.64 -0.17 14.09
CA SER A 64 -21.65 -1.64 14.17
C SER A 64 -20.32 -2.24 13.66
N SER A 65 -19.75 -1.69 12.59
CA SER A 65 -18.44 -2.16 12.06
C SER A 65 -17.28 -1.86 13.01
N LEU A 66 -17.46 -0.96 13.96
CA LEU A 66 -16.48 -0.57 14.98
C LEU A 66 -16.78 -1.17 16.34
N ASN A 67 -17.81 -2.01 16.46
CA ASN A 67 -18.32 -2.57 17.73
C ASN A 67 -18.63 -1.48 18.77
N ILE A 68 -19.19 -0.33 18.32
CA ILE A 68 -19.59 0.79 19.18
C ILE A 68 -21.12 0.80 19.27
N GLU A 69 -21.65 0.69 20.47
CA GLU A 69 -23.08 0.82 20.75
C GLU A 69 -23.38 2.20 21.35
N ILE A 70 -24.25 2.96 20.68
CA ILE A 70 -24.72 4.26 21.16
C ILE A 70 -26.25 4.31 21.01
N GLU A 71 -26.93 4.67 22.05
CA GLU A 71 -28.39 4.86 22.03
C GLU A 71 -28.79 5.93 21.01
N THR A 72 -29.62 5.59 20.02
CA THR A 72 -30.00 6.44 18.89
C THR A 72 -30.73 7.74 19.30
N ASN A 73 -31.38 7.76 20.48
CA ASN A 73 -32.04 8.93 21.02
C ASN A 73 -31.16 9.79 21.94
N SER A 74 -29.93 9.35 22.20
CA SER A 74 -29.02 10.06 23.10
C SER A 74 -28.52 11.38 22.50
N ILE A 75 -28.12 12.31 23.37
CA ILE A 75 -27.47 13.57 22.96
C ILE A 75 -26.17 13.27 22.19
N ASN A 76 -25.45 12.24 22.61
CA ASN A 76 -24.20 11.83 21.96
C ASN A 76 -24.43 11.33 20.53
N TYR A 77 -25.50 10.57 20.29
CA TYR A 77 -25.85 10.13 18.93
C TYR A 77 -26.23 11.31 18.02
N LYS A 78 -27.05 12.27 18.57
CA LYS A 78 -27.44 13.47 17.83
C LYS A 78 -26.23 14.34 17.46
N ASN A 79 -25.28 14.50 18.37
CA ASN A 79 -24.03 15.22 18.11
C ASN A 79 -23.19 14.49 17.05
N LEU A 80 -23.06 13.17 17.15
CA LEU A 80 -22.32 12.34 16.19
C LEU A 80 -22.96 12.43 14.80
N ARG A 81 -24.31 12.38 14.70
CA ARG A 81 -25.03 12.57 13.44
C ARG A 81 -24.73 13.95 12.83
N ARG A 82 -24.76 15.01 13.65
CA ARG A 82 -24.42 16.36 13.19
C ARG A 82 -23.00 16.45 12.63
N GLN A 83 -22.02 15.87 13.31
CA GLN A 83 -20.64 15.82 12.84
C GLN A 83 -20.52 14.99 11.55
N PHE A 84 -21.23 13.87 11.47
CA PHE A 84 -21.28 13.04 10.27
C PHE A 84 -21.83 13.79 9.05
N ILE A 85 -22.89 14.59 9.23
CA ILE A 85 -23.43 15.45 8.17
C ILE A 85 -22.39 16.46 7.69
N GLN A 86 -21.65 17.10 8.60
CA GLN A 86 -20.59 18.05 8.23
C GLN A 86 -19.48 17.39 7.41
N LEU A 87 -19.03 16.21 7.81
CA LEU A 87 -18.06 15.43 7.07
C LEU A 87 -18.58 14.98 5.70
N TYR A 88 -19.87 14.64 5.63
CA TYR A 88 -20.50 14.21 4.40
C TYR A 88 -20.66 15.34 3.38
N LEU A 89 -20.84 16.58 3.84
CA LEU A 89 -20.81 17.79 3.00
C LEU A 89 -19.39 18.13 2.54
N LEU A 90 -18.39 17.97 3.40
CA LEU A 90 -16.99 18.21 3.07
C LEU A 90 -16.50 17.38 1.86
N ARG A 91 -17.06 16.18 1.64
CA ARG A 91 -16.70 15.34 0.49
C ARG A 91 -16.92 16.04 -0.85
N PHE A 92 -17.92 16.89 -0.99
CA PHE A 92 -18.21 17.61 -2.24
C PHE A 92 -17.09 18.59 -2.58
N ASP A 93 -16.57 19.29 -1.58
CA ASP A 93 -15.44 20.22 -1.76
C ASP A 93 -14.20 19.46 -2.22
N TRP A 94 -13.93 18.30 -1.60
CA TRP A 94 -12.80 17.45 -1.98
C TRP A 94 -12.95 16.80 -3.35
N ILE A 95 -14.14 16.39 -3.72
CA ILE A 95 -14.41 15.89 -5.08
C ILE A 95 -14.18 16.99 -6.12
N ARG A 96 -14.59 18.24 -5.84
CA ARG A 96 -14.29 19.37 -6.73
C ARG A 96 -12.81 19.64 -6.86
N THR A 97 -12.06 19.58 -5.77
CA THR A 97 -10.62 19.72 -5.77
C THR A 97 -9.96 18.62 -6.61
N LEU A 98 -10.37 17.36 -6.44
CA LEU A 98 -9.88 16.24 -7.25
C LEU A 98 -10.13 16.41 -8.74
N ILE A 99 -11.30 16.93 -9.12
CA ILE A 99 -11.66 17.19 -10.53
C ILE A 99 -10.82 18.34 -11.10
N LYS A 100 -10.65 19.43 -10.33
CA LYS A 100 -9.91 20.64 -10.78
C LYS A 100 -8.41 20.42 -10.81
N GLU A 101 -7.86 19.69 -9.85
CA GLU A 101 -6.41 19.48 -9.68
C GLU A 101 -5.92 18.15 -10.30
N THR A 102 -6.60 17.66 -11.33
CA THR A 102 -6.21 16.43 -12.04
C THR A 102 -6.05 15.20 -11.14
N GLY A 103 -6.91 15.07 -10.14
CA GLY A 103 -6.99 13.87 -9.30
C GLY A 103 -5.96 13.77 -8.16
N LYS A 104 -5.26 14.85 -7.81
CA LYS A 104 -4.38 14.85 -6.64
C LYS A 104 -5.19 14.93 -5.35
N PHE A 105 -4.88 14.04 -4.42
CA PHE A 105 -5.45 14.02 -3.08
C PHE A 105 -4.34 14.25 -2.04
N ASP A 106 -4.42 15.39 -1.35
CA ASP A 106 -3.55 15.70 -0.22
C ASP A 106 -4.24 15.32 1.07
N GLU A 107 -3.74 14.26 1.70
CA GLU A 107 -4.33 13.71 2.93
C GLU A 107 -4.18 14.65 4.13
N ASP A 108 -3.08 15.40 4.22
CA ASP A 108 -2.82 16.29 5.35
C ASP A 108 -3.74 17.52 5.30
N SER A 109 -3.93 18.10 4.12
CA SER A 109 -4.92 19.17 3.91
C SER A 109 -6.35 18.70 4.19
N PHE A 110 -6.70 17.46 3.82
CA PHE A 110 -8.01 16.89 4.16
C PHE A 110 -8.21 16.75 5.67
N ARG A 111 -7.22 16.26 6.39
CA ARG A 111 -7.27 16.12 7.85
C ARG A 111 -7.44 17.48 8.54
N SER A 112 -6.65 18.47 8.12
CA SER A 112 -6.73 19.85 8.64
C SER A 112 -8.11 20.46 8.44
N GLU A 113 -8.71 20.29 7.25
CA GLU A 113 -10.05 20.81 6.98
C GLU A 113 -11.14 20.08 7.79
N VAL A 114 -10.96 18.76 8.04
CA VAL A 114 -11.87 17.99 8.92
C VAL A 114 -11.84 18.56 10.34
N ASP A 115 -10.66 18.78 10.90
CA ASP A 115 -10.51 19.34 12.26
C ASP A 115 -11.13 20.73 12.36
N LYS A 116 -10.88 21.60 11.37
CA LYS A 116 -11.47 22.95 11.30
C LYS A 116 -13.00 22.92 11.26
N ARG A 117 -13.59 22.03 10.46
CA ARG A 117 -15.07 21.94 10.32
C ARG A 117 -15.75 21.33 11.53
N LEU A 118 -15.12 20.38 12.18
CA LEU A 118 -15.68 19.74 13.36
C LEU A 118 -15.46 20.57 14.63
N GLY A 119 -14.54 21.54 14.60
CA GLY A 119 -14.14 22.33 15.77
C GLY A 119 -13.48 21.48 16.87
N ILE A 120 -12.90 20.34 16.50
CA ILE A 120 -12.21 19.41 17.39
C ILE A 120 -10.92 18.97 16.74
N SER A 121 -9.89 18.72 17.53
CA SER A 121 -8.63 18.21 17.03
C SER A 121 -8.67 16.69 16.99
N LEU A 122 -9.11 16.11 15.87
CA LEU A 122 -9.02 14.68 15.61
C LEU A 122 -7.61 14.27 15.13
N PHE A 123 -6.84 15.25 14.64
CA PHE A 123 -5.50 15.07 14.09
C PHE A 123 -4.54 16.09 14.71
N PRO A 124 -4.22 15.98 16.02
CA PRO A 124 -3.43 16.97 16.75
C PRO A 124 -2.01 17.17 16.20
N ASP A 125 -1.54 16.24 15.38
CA ASP A 125 -0.25 16.29 14.67
C ASP A 125 -0.19 17.40 13.61
N LEU A 126 -1.32 18.01 13.26
CA LEU A 126 -1.40 19.10 12.27
C LEU A 126 -1.51 20.50 12.90
N LEU A 127 -1.63 20.62 14.22
CA LEU A 127 -1.70 21.89 14.90
C LEU A 127 -0.32 22.58 14.91
N ASN A 128 -0.29 23.82 14.44
CA ASN A 128 0.90 24.68 14.52
C ASN A 128 1.29 24.91 15.99
N GLN A 129 2.59 24.80 16.31
CA GLN A 129 3.19 24.85 17.65
C GLN A 129 3.06 26.20 18.38
N ASN A 130 2.26 27.17 17.94
CA ASN A 130 2.24 28.52 18.49
C ASN A 130 1.08 28.86 19.42
N GLU A 131 0.17 27.93 19.72
CA GLU A 131 -0.88 28.17 20.72
C GLU A 131 -1.04 26.99 21.66
N LEU A 132 -0.23 26.97 22.72
CA LEU A 132 -0.43 26.10 23.89
C LEU A 132 -1.32 26.80 24.90
N PRO A 133 -2.53 26.32 25.21
CA PRO A 133 -3.23 26.71 26.43
C PRO A 133 -2.51 26.10 27.63
N GLN A 134 -2.19 26.94 28.60
CA GLN A 134 -1.65 26.50 29.88
C GLN A 134 -2.65 25.56 30.56
N SER A 135 -2.26 24.33 30.81
CA SER A 135 -3.03 23.34 31.54
C SER A 135 -2.97 23.60 33.04
N HIS A 136 -4.11 23.89 33.65
CA HIS A 136 -4.29 23.77 35.07
C HIS A 136 -4.17 22.32 35.52
N SER A 137 -3.26 22.05 36.40
CA SER A 137 -3.03 20.77 37.07
C SER A 137 -4.21 20.41 37.97
N VAL A 138 -4.92 19.33 37.65
CA VAL A 138 -5.72 18.62 38.65
C VAL A 138 -5.20 17.17 38.67
N GLY A 139 -4.65 16.80 39.80
CA GLY A 139 -4.16 15.45 40.04
C GLY A 139 -5.29 14.44 40.06
N SER A 140 -5.14 13.37 39.30
CA SER A 140 -5.77 12.08 39.58
C SER A 140 -4.85 10.96 39.14
N THR A 141 -4.37 10.26 40.13
CA THR A 141 -3.63 9.00 40.03
C THR A 141 -4.53 7.91 39.45
N THR A 142 -4.22 7.45 38.22
CA THR A 142 -4.76 6.21 37.66
C THR A 142 -3.65 5.42 36.96
N PRO A 143 -3.66 4.07 36.95
CA PRO A 143 -2.52 3.23 36.62
C PRO A 143 -2.35 3.06 35.11
N HIS A 144 -1.99 4.14 34.38
CA HIS A 144 -1.73 4.12 32.93
C HIS A 144 -0.24 3.99 32.54
N ASN A 145 0.66 3.84 33.53
CA ASN A 145 2.11 3.90 33.30
C ASN A 145 2.74 2.59 32.77
N SER A 146 2.02 1.47 32.71
CA SER A 146 2.63 0.19 32.30
C SER A 146 2.82 0.03 30.80
N LEU A 147 1.94 0.61 29.97
CA LEU A 147 2.02 0.46 28.52
C LEU A 147 3.09 1.36 27.89
N LEU A 148 3.24 2.59 28.39
CA LEU A 148 4.25 3.54 27.91
C LEU A 148 5.70 3.07 28.17
N SER A 149 5.90 2.20 29.15
CA SER A 149 7.19 1.58 29.48
C SER A 149 7.49 0.30 28.69
N THR A 150 6.62 -0.08 27.75
CA THR A 150 6.83 -1.28 26.93
C THR A 150 8.06 -1.13 26.04
N PRO A 151 9.04 -2.09 26.08
CA PRO A 151 10.22 -2.04 25.24
C PRO A 151 9.89 -2.17 23.75
N ILE A 152 10.74 -1.61 22.90
CA ILE A 152 10.59 -1.67 21.43
C ILE A 152 10.49 -3.12 20.94
N SER A 153 11.34 -4.01 21.47
CA SER A 153 11.35 -5.44 21.10
C SER A 153 10.00 -6.10 21.34
N LYS A 154 9.43 -5.91 22.54
CA LYS A 154 8.12 -6.48 22.90
C LYS A 154 7.01 -5.89 22.05
N GLY A 155 7.00 -4.59 21.81
CA GLY A 155 6.01 -3.94 20.93
C GLY A 155 6.10 -4.43 19.50
N LEU A 156 7.31 -4.70 18.99
CA LEU A 156 7.51 -5.27 17.65
C LEU A 156 6.92 -6.66 17.52
N GLU A 157 7.11 -7.55 18.50
CA GLU A 157 6.53 -8.90 18.47
C GLU A 157 4.99 -8.83 18.47
N LEU A 158 4.41 -7.96 19.30
CA LEU A 158 2.96 -7.75 19.32
C LEU A 158 2.44 -7.20 17.98
N PHE A 159 3.14 -6.20 17.41
CA PHE A 159 2.79 -5.63 16.09
C PHE A 159 2.82 -6.66 14.96
N ILE A 160 3.79 -7.57 14.99
CA ILE A 160 3.90 -8.63 13.98
C ILE A 160 2.84 -9.70 14.23
N GLY A 161 2.62 -10.08 15.50
CA GLY A 161 1.64 -11.09 15.86
C GLY A 161 0.18 -10.74 15.51
N GLU A 162 -0.17 -9.44 15.47
CA GLU A 162 -1.50 -9.00 15.02
C GLU A 162 -1.67 -9.01 13.48
N LYS A 163 -0.60 -9.24 12.72
CA LYS A 163 -0.67 -9.27 11.26
C LYS A 163 -0.93 -10.69 10.78
N GLU A 164 -2.19 -11.01 10.56
CA GLU A 164 -2.58 -12.24 9.90
C GLU A 164 -1.96 -12.32 8.49
N ASP A 165 -1.46 -13.48 8.09
CA ASP A 165 -0.90 -13.78 6.75
C ASP A 165 0.24 -12.85 6.27
N ILE A 166 1.03 -12.29 7.19
CA ILE A 166 2.21 -11.52 6.79
C ILE A 166 3.21 -12.43 6.08
N ARG A 167 3.73 -11.99 4.93
CA ARG A 167 4.80 -12.72 4.24
C ARG A 167 6.11 -12.59 5.01
N GLU A 168 6.84 -13.68 5.17
CA GLU A 168 8.16 -13.74 5.82
C GLU A 168 9.07 -12.58 5.39
N LYS A 169 9.19 -12.36 4.07
CA LYS A 169 9.98 -11.24 3.55
C LYS A 169 9.49 -9.86 4.02
N THR A 170 8.19 -9.66 4.21
CA THR A 170 7.63 -8.39 4.68
C THR A 170 7.89 -8.23 6.18
N GLU A 171 7.79 -9.33 6.93
CA GLU A 171 8.15 -9.37 8.34
C GLU A 171 9.62 -9.00 8.55
N ASP A 172 10.54 -9.64 7.81
CA ASP A 172 11.96 -9.33 7.82
C ASP A 172 12.24 -7.85 7.52
N GLU A 173 11.54 -7.28 6.55
CA GLU A 173 11.67 -5.87 6.19
C GLU A 173 11.22 -4.93 7.31
N ILE A 174 10.18 -5.29 8.06
CA ILE A 174 9.70 -4.56 9.24
C ILE A 174 10.71 -4.71 10.36
N ARG A 175 11.13 -5.93 10.70
CA ARG A 175 12.12 -6.21 11.73
C ARG A 175 13.43 -5.45 11.48
N ASN A 176 13.94 -5.50 10.25
CA ASN A 176 15.13 -4.78 9.84
C ASN A 176 14.96 -3.25 9.94
N SER A 177 13.74 -2.73 9.76
CA SER A 177 13.49 -1.29 9.92
C SER A 177 13.43 -0.87 11.38
N VAL A 178 12.76 -1.64 12.24
CA VAL A 178 12.66 -1.34 13.68
C VAL A 178 14.02 -1.57 14.39
N LYS A 179 14.84 -2.48 13.87
CA LYS A 179 16.20 -2.72 14.36
C LYS A 179 17.08 -1.46 14.36
N PHE A 180 16.86 -0.49 13.48
CA PHE A 180 17.55 0.80 13.55
C PHE A 180 17.33 1.52 14.89
N LEU A 181 16.14 1.41 15.48
CA LEU A 181 15.87 2.01 16.80
C LEU A 181 16.66 1.31 17.91
N THR A 182 16.62 -0.03 17.94
CA THR A 182 17.30 -0.81 18.99
C THR A 182 18.81 -0.79 18.84
N GLU A 183 19.35 -0.77 17.63
CA GLU A 183 20.80 -0.61 17.40
C GLU A 183 21.31 0.78 17.80
N CYS A 184 20.48 1.83 17.66
CA CYS A 184 20.87 3.21 17.94
C CYS A 184 20.69 3.59 19.42
N PHE A 185 19.60 3.16 20.04
CA PHE A 185 19.18 3.62 21.37
C PHE A 185 19.09 2.51 22.42
N GLY A 186 19.32 1.25 22.02
CA GLY A 186 19.00 0.10 22.87
C GLY A 186 17.50 -0.22 22.85
N ASP A 187 17.10 -1.20 23.63
CA ASP A 187 15.70 -1.61 23.76
C ASP A 187 14.95 -0.72 24.77
N ILE A 188 14.82 0.56 24.42
CA ILE A 188 14.15 1.57 25.25
C ILE A 188 12.62 1.42 25.19
N PRO A 189 11.89 2.03 26.15
CA PRO A 189 10.44 2.16 26.07
C PRO A 189 9.99 2.86 24.77
N ILE A 190 8.89 2.36 24.19
CA ILE A 190 8.31 2.96 22.97
C ILE A 190 7.91 4.42 23.20
N GLY A 191 7.39 4.75 24.39
CA GLY A 191 7.04 6.11 24.77
C GLY A 191 8.20 7.10 24.74
N ASP A 192 9.44 6.62 24.82
CA ASP A 192 10.65 7.44 24.82
C ASP A 192 11.16 7.76 23.41
N ILE A 193 10.50 7.27 22.35
CA ILE A 193 10.86 7.56 20.96
C ILE A 193 10.34 8.95 20.59
N THR A 194 11.18 9.96 20.79
CA THR A 194 10.86 11.36 20.50
C THR A 194 11.08 11.73 19.03
N LYS A 195 10.60 12.91 18.63
CA LYS A 195 10.86 13.50 17.31
C LYS A 195 12.36 13.68 17.06
N GLU A 196 13.11 14.05 18.09
CA GLU A 196 14.56 14.21 18.02
C GLU A 196 15.25 12.87 17.69
N LYS A 197 14.93 11.80 18.44
CA LYS A 197 15.42 10.45 18.16
C LYS A 197 15.07 9.98 16.76
N SER A 198 13.87 10.27 16.29
CA SER A 198 13.46 9.91 14.92
C SER A 198 14.23 10.68 13.83
N ASN A 199 14.62 11.94 14.07
CA ASN A 199 15.50 12.71 13.18
C ASN A 199 16.91 12.12 13.13
N ILE A 200 17.44 11.65 14.25
CA ILE A 200 18.73 10.93 14.34
C ILE A 200 18.65 9.66 13.48
N ILE A 201 17.62 8.83 13.66
CA ILE A 201 17.40 7.63 12.85
C ILE A 201 17.30 7.95 11.35
N LYS A 202 16.54 8.98 10.97
CA LYS A 202 16.45 9.41 9.57
C LYS A 202 17.83 9.77 9.00
N SER A 203 18.66 10.49 9.77
CA SER A 203 20.02 10.84 9.35
C SER A 203 20.88 9.60 9.16
N HIS A 204 20.78 8.63 10.06
CA HIS A 204 21.51 7.37 10.00
C HIS A 204 21.08 6.52 8.79
N ILE A 205 19.78 6.36 8.55
CA ILE A 205 19.26 5.60 7.39
C ILE A 205 19.71 6.24 6.06
N LYS A 206 19.79 7.58 5.99
CA LYS A 206 20.27 8.29 4.79
C LYS A 206 21.72 7.97 4.42
N ASN A 207 22.54 7.59 5.39
CA ASN A 207 23.95 7.28 5.21
C ASN A 207 24.24 5.77 5.38
N TYR A 208 23.20 4.93 5.36
CA TYR A 208 23.38 3.50 5.62
C TYR A 208 23.92 2.76 4.40
N PRO A 209 24.94 1.86 4.57
CA PRO A 209 25.53 1.15 3.44
C PRO A 209 24.60 0.06 2.91
N LYS A 210 24.57 -0.08 1.58
CA LYS A 210 23.86 -1.20 0.93
C LYS A 210 24.60 -2.51 1.19
N ASN A 211 23.83 -3.61 1.30
CA ASN A 211 24.37 -4.95 1.52
C ASN A 211 25.34 -5.06 2.72
N ARG A 212 25.06 -4.31 3.83
CA ARG A 212 25.90 -4.28 5.03
C ARG A 212 26.40 -5.69 5.45
N THR A 213 25.48 -6.64 5.57
CA THR A 213 25.76 -8.00 6.05
C THR A 213 26.59 -8.85 5.07
N LYS A 214 26.56 -8.54 3.79
CA LYS A 214 27.24 -9.27 2.72
C LYS A 214 28.59 -8.64 2.33
N ASN A 215 28.75 -7.33 2.55
CA ASN A 215 29.94 -6.61 2.15
C ASN A 215 31.00 -6.68 3.26
N PRO A 216 32.18 -7.29 3.03
CA PRO A 216 33.25 -7.42 4.01
C PRO A 216 33.70 -6.09 4.64
N LYS A 217 33.57 -4.98 3.90
CA LYS A 217 33.91 -3.64 4.37
C LYS A 217 33.02 -3.13 5.50
N TYR A 218 31.77 -3.60 5.58
CA TYR A 218 30.76 -3.07 6.50
C TYR A 218 30.21 -4.11 7.47
N ARG A 219 30.28 -5.42 7.17
CA ARG A 219 29.61 -6.48 7.93
C ARG A 219 30.11 -6.62 9.38
N ASP A 220 31.42 -6.41 9.60
CA ASP A 220 32.07 -6.64 10.87
C ASP A 220 32.07 -5.37 11.76
N ASN A 221 31.48 -4.26 11.28
CA ASN A 221 31.36 -3.03 12.05
C ASN A 221 30.04 -2.99 12.83
N ASP A 222 30.10 -2.54 14.08
CA ASP A 222 28.90 -2.22 14.85
C ASP A 222 28.15 -1.01 14.25
N PHE A 223 26.94 -0.78 14.70
CA PHE A 223 26.11 0.30 14.20
C PHE A 223 26.74 1.68 14.42
N HIS A 224 27.29 1.93 15.62
CA HIS A 224 27.88 3.22 15.96
C HIS A 224 29.16 3.51 15.19
N SER A 225 29.98 2.49 14.94
CA SER A 225 31.18 2.59 14.11
C SER A 225 30.83 2.90 12.67
N LEU A 226 29.82 2.23 12.12
CA LEU A 226 29.30 2.51 10.78
C LEU A 226 28.83 3.97 10.61
N MET A 227 28.15 4.51 11.64
CA MET A 227 27.64 5.89 11.59
C MET A 227 28.75 6.93 11.61
N LYS A 228 29.93 6.60 12.15
CA LYS A 228 31.11 7.46 12.12
C LYS A 228 31.91 7.34 10.82
N MET A 229 31.68 6.27 10.04
CA MET A 229 32.38 6.05 8.77
C MET A 229 31.88 6.98 7.67
N LYS A 230 32.80 7.50 6.87
CA LYS A 230 32.46 8.21 5.62
C LYS A 230 32.16 7.17 4.53
N ILE A 231 30.88 6.87 4.33
CA ILE A 231 30.43 5.90 3.34
C ILE A 231 30.35 6.57 1.96
N PRO A 232 31.01 6.03 0.91
CA PRO A 232 30.92 6.56 -0.44
C PRO A 232 29.45 6.57 -0.93
N GLN A 233 29.08 7.59 -1.68
CA GLN A 233 27.71 7.75 -2.18
C GLN A 233 27.21 6.53 -2.97
N GLN A 234 28.07 5.88 -3.71
CA GLN A 234 27.77 4.67 -4.48
C GLN A 234 27.44 3.45 -3.62
N ASP A 235 27.88 3.44 -2.35
CA ASP A 235 27.63 2.36 -1.39
C ASP A 235 26.41 2.63 -0.50
N ILE A 236 25.82 3.81 -0.55
CA ILE A 236 24.62 4.15 0.24
C ILE A 236 23.37 3.48 -0.36
N ILE A 237 22.43 3.09 0.50
CA ILE A 237 21.14 2.54 0.07
C ILE A 237 20.35 3.58 -0.75
N HIS A 238 19.60 3.10 -1.74
CA HIS A 238 18.80 3.95 -2.61
C HIS A 238 17.67 4.66 -1.85
N LEU A 239 17.27 5.85 -2.34
CA LEU A 239 16.22 6.68 -1.72
C LEU A 239 14.89 5.92 -1.51
N THR A 240 14.54 5.04 -2.43
CA THR A 240 13.35 4.17 -2.33
C THR A 240 13.45 3.25 -1.10
N THR A 241 14.66 2.71 -0.81
CA THR A 241 14.92 1.87 0.37
C THR A 241 14.88 2.69 1.65
N ILE A 242 15.45 3.91 1.64
CA ILE A 242 15.36 4.85 2.76
C ILE A 242 13.88 5.11 3.11
N ASN A 243 13.07 5.47 2.10
CA ASN A 243 11.65 5.75 2.29
C ASN A 243 10.86 4.52 2.72
N LYS A 244 11.29 3.32 2.35
CA LYS A 244 10.70 2.06 2.80
C LYS A 244 10.93 1.87 4.30
N HIS A 245 12.15 2.04 4.79
CA HIS A 245 12.45 1.96 6.22
C HIS A 245 11.67 3.01 7.03
N LEU A 246 11.66 4.27 6.57
CA LEU A 246 10.88 5.33 7.22
C LEU A 246 9.37 5.03 7.22
N GLY A 247 8.86 4.41 6.14
CA GLY A 247 7.47 3.96 6.05
C GLY A 247 7.14 2.84 7.04
N ASN A 248 8.02 1.84 7.18
CA ASN A 248 7.85 0.75 8.13
C ASN A 248 7.90 1.25 9.59
N LEU A 249 8.85 2.13 9.91
CA LEU A 249 8.94 2.78 11.23
C LEU A 249 7.68 3.59 11.54
N SER A 250 7.20 4.37 10.58
CA SER A 250 5.95 5.12 10.75
C SER A 250 4.74 4.20 10.93
N SER A 251 4.67 3.07 10.20
CA SER A 251 3.60 2.08 10.34
C SER A 251 3.60 1.41 11.73
N PHE A 252 4.79 1.05 12.22
CA PHE A 252 4.95 0.53 13.58
C PHE A 252 4.50 1.54 14.63
N MET A 253 4.94 2.79 14.53
CA MET A 253 4.58 3.83 15.50
C MET A 253 3.09 4.22 15.42
N ILE A 254 2.44 4.16 14.26
CA ILE A 254 0.98 4.35 14.14
C ILE A 254 0.25 3.25 14.94
N TRP A 255 0.70 2.00 14.81
CA TRP A 255 0.14 0.91 15.59
C TRP A 255 0.38 1.13 17.09
N CYS A 256 1.57 1.57 17.48
CA CYS A 256 1.88 1.88 18.87
C CYS A 256 0.98 2.98 19.45
N VAL A 257 0.68 4.03 18.68
CA VAL A 257 -0.27 5.09 19.08
C VAL A 257 -1.67 4.52 19.24
N ASN A 258 -2.15 3.73 18.27
CA ASN A 258 -3.49 3.15 18.31
C ASN A 258 -3.72 2.20 19.48
N ASN A 259 -2.64 1.56 19.97
CA ASN A 259 -2.67 0.63 21.11
C ASN A 259 -2.20 1.26 22.43
N GLY A 260 -1.98 2.58 22.48
CA GLY A 260 -1.65 3.30 23.72
C GLY A 260 -0.22 3.15 24.22
N TYR A 261 0.71 2.63 23.41
CA TYR A 261 2.14 2.50 23.76
C TYR A 261 2.92 3.82 23.66
N CYS A 262 2.39 4.79 22.92
CA CYS A 262 2.90 6.17 22.83
C CYS A 262 1.79 7.13 22.42
N ASN A 263 1.99 8.42 22.64
CA ASN A 263 0.97 9.43 22.37
C ASN A 263 0.99 9.93 20.92
N THR A 264 2.15 9.93 20.27
CA THR A 264 2.33 10.49 18.92
C THR A 264 3.25 9.62 18.07
N ASN A 265 3.10 9.70 16.75
CA ASN A 265 4.03 9.06 15.81
C ASN A 265 5.15 10.04 15.43
N PRO A 266 6.38 9.88 15.94
CA PRO A 266 7.47 10.81 15.65
C PRO A 266 8.01 10.70 14.22
N PHE A 267 7.64 9.67 13.44
CA PHE A 267 8.03 9.48 12.03
C PHE A 267 7.04 10.08 11.03
N THR A 268 5.97 10.74 11.49
CA THR A 268 5.02 11.43 10.61
C THR A 268 5.73 12.44 9.72
N GLY A 269 5.42 12.44 8.41
CA GLY A 269 5.98 13.38 7.43
C GLY A 269 7.47 13.20 7.10
N MET A 270 8.13 12.13 7.57
CA MET A 270 9.57 11.96 7.38
C MET A 270 10.00 11.43 6.03
N LYS A 271 9.10 10.94 5.18
CA LYS A 271 9.44 10.48 3.82
C LYS A 271 10.10 11.58 3.01
N ILE A 272 11.15 11.23 2.30
CA ILE A 272 11.91 12.16 1.45
C ILE A 272 11.25 12.19 0.07
N LYS A 273 10.95 13.39 -0.43
CA LYS A 273 10.34 13.54 -1.76
C LYS A 273 11.30 13.03 -2.84
N GLN A 274 10.82 12.17 -3.73
CA GLN A 274 11.54 11.78 -4.93
C GLN A 274 11.32 12.83 -6.02
N LYS A 275 12.42 13.27 -6.66
CA LYS A 275 12.36 14.22 -7.77
C LYS A 275 11.99 13.54 -9.10
N LYS A 276 12.28 12.24 -9.25
CA LYS A 276 11.99 11.46 -10.45
C LYS A 276 10.77 10.56 -10.23
N SER A 277 9.96 10.40 -11.26
CA SER A 277 8.88 9.41 -11.28
C SER A 277 9.47 7.99 -11.24
N PRO A 278 8.79 6.99 -10.61
CA PRO A 278 9.21 5.60 -10.69
C PRO A 278 9.31 5.06 -12.14
N ARG A 279 8.64 5.71 -13.08
CA ARG A 279 8.74 5.39 -14.52
C ARG A 279 10.07 5.84 -15.13
N ASP A 280 10.66 6.91 -14.59
CA ASP A 280 11.92 7.49 -15.09
C ASP A 280 13.15 6.79 -14.47
N GLU A 281 12.94 5.87 -13.51
CA GLU A 281 13.99 5.08 -12.87
C GLU A 281 14.28 3.76 -13.57
N ARG A 282 13.44 3.36 -14.53
CA ARG A 282 13.62 2.12 -15.30
C ARG A 282 13.56 2.42 -16.77
N ASP A 283 14.70 2.26 -17.40
CA ASP A 283 14.77 2.34 -18.84
C ASP A 283 14.02 1.16 -19.49
N ARG A 284 13.40 1.42 -20.62
CA ARG A 284 12.83 0.37 -21.46
C ARG A 284 13.97 -0.30 -22.21
N PHE A 285 13.88 -1.60 -22.40
CA PHE A 285 14.78 -2.27 -23.32
C PHE A 285 14.67 -1.65 -24.71
N SER A 286 15.80 -1.26 -25.25
CA SER A 286 15.91 -0.83 -26.65
C SER A 286 15.73 -2.04 -27.58
N GLU A 287 15.39 -1.77 -28.83
CA GLU A 287 15.25 -2.83 -29.84
C GLU A 287 16.56 -3.62 -30.02
N LYS A 288 17.70 -2.94 -29.88
CA LYS A 288 19.03 -3.58 -29.93
C LYS A 288 19.23 -4.57 -28.78
N GLU A 289 18.90 -4.16 -27.55
CA GLU A 289 19.01 -5.02 -26.37
C GLU A 289 18.05 -6.22 -26.45
N ILE A 290 16.84 -6.04 -26.94
CA ILE A 290 15.89 -7.15 -27.16
C ILE A 290 16.47 -8.13 -28.18
N LYS A 291 17.00 -7.65 -29.31
CA LYS A 291 17.65 -8.50 -30.32
C LYS A 291 18.87 -9.24 -29.76
N GLU A 292 19.63 -8.63 -28.87
CA GLU A 292 20.78 -9.25 -28.21
C GLU A 292 20.34 -10.33 -27.23
N ILE A 293 19.33 -10.06 -26.38
CA ILE A 293 18.76 -11.03 -25.44
C ILE A 293 18.29 -12.29 -26.18
N PHE A 294 17.53 -12.12 -27.26
CA PHE A 294 16.97 -13.22 -28.05
C PHE A 294 17.88 -13.65 -29.23
N SER A 295 19.17 -13.32 -29.18
CA SER A 295 20.12 -13.68 -30.21
C SER A 295 20.41 -15.20 -30.23
N LYS A 296 20.99 -15.66 -31.35
CA LYS A 296 21.42 -17.06 -31.50
C LYS A 296 22.38 -17.51 -30.40
N GLN A 297 23.29 -16.64 -29.99
CA GLN A 297 24.29 -16.94 -28.95
C GLN A 297 23.69 -17.01 -27.54
N ASN A 298 22.80 -16.09 -27.20
CA ASN A 298 22.29 -15.97 -25.85
C ASN A 298 21.03 -16.80 -25.59
N TYR A 299 20.25 -17.11 -26.63
CA TYR A 299 18.91 -17.66 -26.43
C TYR A 299 18.58 -18.89 -27.29
N LEU A 300 18.90 -18.87 -28.60
CA LEU A 300 18.45 -19.92 -29.53
C LEU A 300 19.13 -21.28 -29.32
N HIS A 301 20.19 -21.37 -28.51
CA HIS A 301 20.77 -22.64 -28.09
C HIS A 301 19.96 -23.35 -27.00
N LEU A 302 19.04 -22.64 -26.34
CA LEU A 302 18.18 -23.23 -25.30
C LEU A 302 17.15 -24.15 -25.93
N THR A 303 16.89 -25.27 -25.28
CA THR A 303 15.88 -26.21 -25.75
C THR A 303 14.52 -25.95 -25.12
N LYS A 304 13.45 -26.26 -25.86
CA LYS A 304 12.08 -26.04 -25.46
C LYS A 304 11.58 -27.08 -24.45
N VAL A 305 12.19 -28.23 -24.40
CA VAL A 305 11.66 -29.43 -23.74
C VAL A 305 12.62 -30.10 -22.75
N GLU A 306 13.93 -29.82 -22.81
CA GLU A 306 14.88 -30.35 -21.84
C GLU A 306 14.68 -29.73 -20.47
N LYS A 307 14.66 -30.59 -19.41
CA LYS A 307 14.30 -30.21 -18.05
C LYS A 307 15.10 -29.01 -17.52
N ASP A 308 16.39 -28.93 -17.80
CA ASP A 308 17.28 -27.88 -17.29
C ASP A 308 17.27 -26.59 -18.14
N SER A 309 16.54 -26.58 -19.25
CA SER A 309 16.60 -25.53 -20.27
C SER A 309 15.23 -24.88 -20.59
N TYR A 310 14.13 -25.61 -20.47
CA TYR A 310 12.83 -25.11 -20.92
C TYR A 310 12.31 -23.90 -20.14
N SER A 311 12.63 -23.77 -18.85
CA SER A 311 12.26 -22.60 -18.08
C SER A 311 13.02 -21.36 -18.57
N LYS A 312 14.31 -21.50 -18.84
CA LYS A 312 15.14 -20.45 -19.44
C LYS A 312 14.65 -20.05 -20.83
N TYR A 313 14.05 -21.00 -21.58
CA TYR A 313 13.45 -20.73 -22.87
C TYR A 313 12.07 -20.06 -22.76
N TRP A 314 11.13 -20.62 -21.98
CA TRP A 314 9.74 -20.15 -21.99
C TRP A 314 9.48 -18.95 -21.10
N VAL A 315 10.12 -18.83 -19.92
CA VAL A 315 9.83 -17.75 -18.96
C VAL A 315 10.09 -16.35 -19.54
N PRO A 316 11.24 -16.07 -20.20
CA PRO A 316 11.49 -14.78 -20.83
C PRO A 316 10.51 -14.47 -21.96
N LEU A 317 10.16 -15.45 -22.79
CA LEU A 317 9.19 -15.28 -23.89
C LEU A 317 7.80 -14.96 -23.35
N ILE A 318 7.31 -15.73 -22.38
CA ILE A 318 6.02 -15.45 -21.74
C ILE A 318 6.03 -14.04 -21.13
N GLY A 319 7.09 -13.67 -20.43
CA GLY A 319 7.23 -12.33 -19.85
C GLY A 319 7.19 -11.23 -20.92
N CYS A 320 7.88 -11.42 -22.03
CA CYS A 320 7.93 -10.46 -23.15
C CYS A 320 6.57 -10.25 -23.81
N PHE A 321 5.85 -11.33 -24.09
CA PHE A 321 4.58 -11.27 -24.82
C PHE A 321 3.34 -11.00 -23.93
N THR A 322 3.45 -11.13 -22.60
CA THR A 322 2.30 -11.00 -21.69
C THR A 322 2.44 -9.89 -20.66
N GLY A 323 3.65 -9.45 -20.39
CA GLY A 323 3.92 -8.53 -19.28
C GLY A 323 3.64 -9.12 -17.90
N MET A 324 3.48 -10.44 -17.78
CA MET A 324 3.30 -11.13 -16.50
C MET A 324 4.54 -10.97 -15.61
N ARG A 325 4.33 -10.96 -14.29
CA ARG A 325 5.47 -10.97 -13.36
C ARG A 325 6.16 -12.33 -13.39
N CYS A 326 7.49 -12.33 -13.27
CA CYS A 326 8.29 -13.57 -13.27
C CYS A 326 7.75 -14.59 -12.24
N GLY A 327 7.41 -14.15 -11.02
CA GLY A 327 6.81 -15.03 -10.00
C GLY A 327 5.44 -15.59 -10.40
N GLU A 328 4.62 -14.86 -11.15
CA GLU A 328 3.34 -15.36 -11.67
C GLU A 328 3.58 -16.45 -12.73
N ILE A 329 4.58 -16.26 -13.60
CA ILE A 329 4.94 -17.24 -14.64
C ILE A 329 5.49 -18.51 -14.00
N CYS A 330 6.47 -18.37 -13.10
CA CYS A 330 7.11 -19.52 -12.46
C CYS A 330 6.16 -20.33 -11.55
N SER A 331 5.10 -19.69 -11.02
CA SER A 331 4.09 -20.37 -10.19
C SER A 331 2.91 -20.96 -10.97
N LEU A 332 2.95 -20.97 -12.30
CA LEU A 332 1.88 -21.54 -13.11
C LEU A 332 1.75 -23.06 -12.91
N TYR A 333 0.55 -23.50 -12.61
CA TYR A 333 0.16 -24.91 -12.66
C TYR A 333 -0.31 -25.27 -14.09
N LEU A 334 -0.23 -26.53 -14.44
CA LEU A 334 -0.62 -27.01 -15.77
C LEU A 334 -2.10 -26.75 -16.10
N ASP A 335 -2.99 -26.74 -15.10
CA ASP A 335 -4.41 -26.43 -15.27
C ASP A 335 -4.71 -24.93 -15.33
N ASN A 336 -3.74 -24.07 -15.05
CA ASN A 336 -3.86 -22.64 -15.30
C ASN A 336 -3.67 -22.27 -16.77
N VAL A 337 -3.21 -23.20 -17.59
CA VAL A 337 -3.14 -23.05 -19.04
C VAL A 337 -4.32 -23.77 -19.67
N LYS A 338 -5.34 -23.02 -20.08
CA LYS A 338 -6.61 -23.55 -20.56
C LYS A 338 -7.24 -22.72 -21.66
N GLU A 339 -8.14 -23.35 -22.43
CA GLU A 339 -8.99 -22.63 -23.38
C GLU A 339 -10.16 -21.98 -22.65
N ILE A 340 -10.37 -20.70 -22.94
CA ILE A 340 -11.51 -19.92 -22.42
C ILE A 340 -12.35 -19.45 -23.60
N LYS A 341 -13.67 -19.59 -23.46
CA LYS A 341 -14.64 -19.07 -24.44
C LYS A 341 -14.81 -17.57 -24.24
N GLY A 342 -14.59 -16.79 -25.30
CA GLY A 342 -14.89 -15.37 -25.34
C GLY A 342 -16.37 -15.09 -25.67
N ASN A 343 -16.75 -13.81 -25.67
CA ASN A 343 -18.13 -13.35 -25.89
C ASN A 343 -18.72 -13.77 -27.25
N HIS A 344 -17.91 -14.05 -28.26
CA HIS A 344 -18.34 -14.44 -29.61
C HIS A 344 -18.14 -15.94 -29.92
N ARG A 345 -18.21 -16.81 -28.92
CA ARG A 345 -17.95 -18.27 -29.00
C ARG A 345 -16.55 -18.66 -29.46
N ASN A 346 -15.65 -17.71 -29.70
CA ASN A 346 -14.26 -17.99 -30.03
C ASN A 346 -13.55 -18.50 -28.80
N LYS A 347 -12.85 -19.60 -28.91
CA LYS A 347 -12.00 -20.13 -27.88
C LYS A 347 -10.60 -19.56 -28.03
N ARG A 348 -9.96 -19.20 -26.91
CA ARG A 348 -8.58 -18.75 -26.87
C ARG A 348 -7.83 -19.38 -25.71
N TRP A 349 -6.61 -19.80 -25.95
CA TRP A 349 -5.70 -20.24 -24.90
C TRP A 349 -5.33 -19.05 -24.01
N CYS A 350 -5.40 -19.27 -22.69
CA CYS A 350 -5.18 -18.22 -21.71
C CYS A 350 -4.39 -18.78 -20.51
N PHE A 351 -3.65 -17.88 -19.84
CA PHE A 351 -3.17 -18.09 -18.49
C PHE A 351 -4.23 -17.59 -17.51
N ASP A 352 -4.65 -18.43 -16.57
CA ASP A 352 -5.57 -18.06 -15.49
C ASP A 352 -4.77 -17.77 -14.22
N ILE A 353 -4.62 -16.48 -13.91
CA ILE A 353 -3.85 -16.01 -12.77
C ILE A 353 -4.78 -15.81 -11.59
N LEU A 354 -4.76 -16.76 -10.67
CA LEU A 354 -5.62 -16.76 -9.48
C LEU A 354 -4.87 -17.36 -8.27
N GLU A 355 -5.35 -17.05 -7.08
CA GLU A 355 -5.00 -17.76 -5.85
C GLU A 355 -5.99 -18.90 -5.63
N GLU A 356 -5.49 -20.01 -5.10
CA GLU A 356 -6.26 -21.19 -4.80
C GLU A 356 -5.99 -21.64 -3.36
N PRO A 357 -7.02 -21.82 -2.52
CA PRO A 357 -6.83 -22.14 -1.10
C PRO A 357 -6.04 -23.45 -0.86
N ASN A 358 -6.14 -24.40 -1.78
CA ASN A 358 -5.44 -25.68 -1.74
C ASN A 358 -4.00 -25.63 -2.30
N ARG A 359 -3.52 -24.45 -2.69
CA ARG A 359 -2.18 -24.20 -3.26
C ARG A 359 -1.50 -23.04 -2.54
N PRO A 360 -1.05 -23.22 -1.30
CA PRO A 360 -0.50 -22.13 -0.47
C PRO A 360 0.78 -21.51 -1.01
N ASP A 361 1.48 -22.22 -1.90
CA ASP A 361 2.65 -21.77 -2.62
C ASP A 361 2.33 -20.76 -3.75
N LYS A 362 1.06 -20.73 -4.21
CA LYS A 362 0.57 -19.85 -5.28
C LYS A 362 -0.03 -18.58 -4.71
N LYS A 363 0.82 -17.71 -4.13
CA LYS A 363 0.38 -16.41 -3.57
C LYS A 363 0.55 -15.29 -4.58
N LEU A 364 -0.53 -14.59 -4.89
CA LEU A 364 -0.50 -13.35 -5.67
C LEU A 364 -0.03 -12.18 -4.80
N LYS A 365 0.60 -11.17 -5.41
CA LYS A 365 1.09 -10.00 -4.67
C LYS A 365 -0.05 -9.22 -4.00
N ASN A 366 -1.21 -9.17 -4.64
CA ASN A 366 -2.46 -8.55 -4.17
C ASN A 366 -3.65 -9.14 -4.94
N GLN A 367 -4.85 -9.00 -4.41
CA GLN A 367 -6.09 -9.50 -5.04
C GLN A 367 -6.33 -8.91 -6.44
N SER A 368 -5.91 -7.67 -6.70
CA SER A 368 -6.00 -7.04 -8.02
C SER A 368 -5.10 -7.69 -9.09
N SER A 369 -4.21 -8.61 -8.70
CA SER A 369 -3.39 -9.39 -9.64
C SER A 369 -4.16 -10.56 -10.27
N ARG A 370 -5.34 -10.93 -9.74
CA ARG A 370 -6.21 -11.96 -10.30
C ARG A 370 -6.74 -11.52 -11.66
N ARG A 371 -6.39 -12.26 -12.70
CA ARG A 371 -6.77 -11.93 -14.08
C ARG A 371 -6.57 -13.11 -15.02
N ILE A 372 -7.25 -13.04 -16.17
CA ILE A 372 -7.02 -13.91 -17.32
C ILE A 372 -6.10 -13.18 -18.29
N VAL A 373 -5.05 -13.84 -18.76
CA VAL A 373 -4.08 -13.30 -19.72
C VAL A 373 -4.13 -14.17 -20.99
N PRO A 374 -4.57 -13.64 -22.13
CA PRO A 374 -4.56 -14.39 -23.40
C PRO A 374 -3.12 -14.76 -23.79
N ILE A 375 -2.92 -15.98 -24.28
CA ILE A 375 -1.65 -16.43 -24.83
C ILE A 375 -1.49 -15.84 -26.23
N HIS A 376 -0.36 -15.16 -26.44
CA HIS A 376 -0.04 -14.54 -27.73
C HIS A 376 0.18 -15.63 -28.80
N ASP A 377 -0.28 -15.37 -30.03
CA ASP A 377 -0.23 -16.34 -31.12
C ASP A 377 1.21 -16.81 -31.39
N THR A 378 2.18 -15.93 -31.32
CA THR A 378 3.60 -16.29 -31.43
C THR A 378 4.05 -17.38 -30.44
N LEU A 379 3.54 -17.37 -29.20
CA LEU A 379 3.85 -18.43 -28.23
C LEU A 379 3.23 -19.76 -28.65
N ILE A 380 2.03 -19.72 -29.25
CA ILE A 380 1.34 -20.89 -29.78
C ILE A 380 2.12 -21.44 -30.97
N ASP A 381 2.50 -20.59 -31.92
CA ASP A 381 3.28 -20.94 -33.11
C ASP A 381 4.66 -21.52 -32.76
N LEU A 382 5.27 -21.03 -31.68
CA LEU A 382 6.51 -21.59 -31.14
C LEU A 382 6.32 -22.97 -30.48
N GLY A 383 5.08 -23.46 -30.33
CA GLY A 383 4.76 -24.77 -29.80
C GLY A 383 4.54 -24.81 -28.28
N PHE A 384 4.20 -23.67 -27.64
CA PHE A 384 3.98 -23.64 -26.19
C PHE A 384 2.84 -24.56 -25.75
N ILE A 385 1.77 -24.63 -26.52
CA ILE A 385 0.62 -25.51 -26.18
C ILE A 385 0.99 -26.99 -26.30
N ASP A 386 1.81 -27.35 -27.27
CA ASP A 386 2.26 -28.73 -27.41
C ASP A 386 3.25 -29.11 -26.31
N PHE A 387 4.07 -28.16 -25.87
CA PHE A 387 4.88 -28.30 -24.68
C PHE A 387 4.02 -28.57 -23.42
N ILE A 388 2.93 -27.79 -23.20
CA ILE A 388 1.99 -28.03 -22.10
C ILE A 388 1.35 -29.42 -22.19
N LYS A 389 0.92 -29.84 -23.40
CA LYS A 389 0.37 -31.20 -23.61
C LYS A 389 1.38 -32.30 -23.31
N LEU A 390 2.66 -32.05 -23.64
CA LEU A 390 3.74 -32.97 -23.32
C LEU A 390 3.92 -33.12 -21.81
N LEU A 391 3.96 -32.00 -21.08
CA LEU A 391 4.08 -31.99 -19.63
C LEU A 391 2.92 -32.70 -18.94
N LYS A 392 1.69 -32.58 -19.46
CA LYS A 392 0.47 -33.24 -18.94
C LYS A 392 0.48 -34.76 -19.10
N LYS A 393 1.42 -35.35 -19.85
CA LYS A 393 1.58 -36.82 -19.94
C LYS A 393 2.20 -37.40 -18.67
N ASP A 394 2.90 -36.61 -17.90
CA ASP A 394 3.43 -37.01 -16.59
C ASP A 394 2.34 -36.73 -15.52
N PRO A 395 1.73 -37.79 -14.92
CA PRO A 395 0.65 -37.63 -13.96
C PRO A 395 1.09 -37.02 -12.63
N GLU A 396 2.38 -37.11 -12.30
CA GLU A 396 2.93 -36.54 -11.06
C GLU A 396 3.20 -35.04 -11.20
N ARG A 397 3.32 -34.56 -12.43
CA ARG A 397 3.66 -33.16 -12.69
C ARG A 397 2.47 -32.22 -12.49
N LYS A 398 2.65 -31.25 -11.64
CA LYS A 398 1.59 -30.26 -11.29
C LYS A 398 1.85 -28.90 -11.90
N ARG A 399 3.12 -28.46 -11.95
CA ARG A 399 3.49 -27.13 -12.43
C ARG A 399 4.07 -27.13 -13.83
N VAL A 400 3.97 -26.00 -14.51
CA VAL A 400 4.63 -25.80 -15.80
C VAL A 400 6.15 -25.79 -15.62
N PHE A 401 6.63 -25.07 -14.60
CA PHE A 401 8.04 -24.93 -14.26
C PHE A 401 8.27 -25.52 -12.86
N GLU A 402 8.83 -26.71 -12.81
CA GLU A 402 9.26 -27.43 -11.62
C GLU A 402 10.77 -27.59 -11.70
N GLU A 403 11.50 -26.76 -10.98
CA GLU A 403 12.94 -26.86 -10.83
C GLU A 403 13.31 -26.84 -9.36
#